data_a8f8df7f490106fa9570579acd446e75
#
_entry.id   a8f8df7f490106fa9570579acd446e75
#
_cell.length_a   1.000
_cell.length_b   1.000
_cell.length_c   1.000
_cell.angle_alpha   90.00
_cell.angle_beta   90.00
_cell.angle_gamma   90.00
#
_symmetry.space_group_name_H-M   'P 1'
#
loop_
_entity.id
_entity.type
_entity.pdbx_description
1 polymer ?
#
loop_
_entity_poly.entity_id
_entity_poly.type
_entity_poly.pdbx_seq_one_letter_code
_entity_poly.pdbx_strand_id
1 'polypeptide(L)'
;MKNTLLSKHYNRVKKQVVLAMLFLCCLTFFNCSRNKPEINNEDENPFASATNKDTTQLLRPCHWTYKVEQSSPDEATLISTAKLDSGWHLYSQRISDKRIAMEFAYDSLSTHTLLGDTEEGKPSKKYDPYLEMEVLYFEKKAVFKQKIKVLSKIDFTITGTIDYMVCLTQCVNSDEEFSFKVKGNPQGK
;
A
#
# COMPACT_ATOMS: atom_id res chain seq x y z
N MET A 1 16.40 52.52 17.79
CA MET A 1 15.21 51.87 18.43
C MET A 1 13.85 52.26 17.83
N LYS A 2 13.74 52.70 16.57
CA LYS A 2 12.44 53.07 15.93
C LYS A 2 11.85 52.08 14.94
N ASN A 3 12.63 51.08 14.49
CA ASN A 3 12.20 50.16 13.44
C ASN A 3 11.46 48.90 13.92
N THR A 4 11.49 48.60 15.22
CA THR A 4 10.80 47.39 15.79
C THR A 4 9.34 47.61 16.11
N LEU A 5 8.90 48.86 16.33
CA LEU A 5 7.51 49.20 16.62
C LEU A 5 6.65 49.24 15.37
N LEU A 6 7.21 49.66 14.23
CA LEU A 6 6.46 49.69 12.94
C LEU A 6 6.22 48.28 12.39
N SER A 7 7.16 47.35 12.55
CA SER A 7 7.00 45.95 12.14
C SER A 7 5.90 45.23 12.93
N LYS A 8 5.80 45.47 14.23
CA LYS A 8 4.73 44.86 15.07
C LYS A 8 3.33 45.40 14.73
N HIS A 9 3.23 46.67 14.36
CA HIS A 9 1.95 47.29 14.00
C HIS A 9 1.46 46.78 12.63
N TYR A 10 2.35 46.65 11.66
CA TYR A 10 2.04 46.12 10.34
C TYR A 10 1.57 44.67 10.38
N ASN A 11 2.18 43.82 11.18
CA ASN A 11 1.77 42.40 11.32
C ASN A 11 0.44 42.22 12.05
N ARG A 12 0.09 43.15 12.97
CA ARG A 12 -1.21 43.12 13.66
C ARG A 12 -2.35 43.53 12.73
N VAL A 13 -2.16 44.56 11.89
CA VAL A 13 -3.14 45.01 10.90
C VAL A 13 -3.36 43.93 9.82
N LYS A 14 -2.29 43.29 9.34
CA LYS A 14 -2.39 42.20 8.35
C LYS A 14 -3.20 41.00 8.87
N LYS A 15 -3.04 40.64 10.16
CA LYS A 15 -3.83 39.57 10.78
C LYS A 15 -5.31 39.92 10.89
N GLN A 16 -5.65 41.17 11.22
CA GLN A 16 -7.06 41.61 11.32
C GLN A 16 -7.75 41.65 9.95
N VAL A 17 -7.05 42.09 8.89
CA VAL A 17 -7.63 42.13 7.53
C VAL A 17 -7.89 40.73 7.00
N VAL A 18 -6.99 39.77 7.24
CA VAL A 18 -7.18 38.37 6.84
C VAL A 18 -8.33 37.70 7.59
N LEU A 19 -8.50 38.01 8.88
CA LEU A 19 -9.64 37.50 9.69
C LEU A 19 -10.98 38.06 9.22
N ALA A 20 -11.02 39.34 8.84
CA ALA A 20 -12.23 40.01 8.32
C ALA A 20 -12.65 39.47 6.94
N MET A 21 -11.68 39.15 6.05
CA MET A 21 -11.96 38.52 4.75
C MET A 21 -12.47 37.08 4.87
N LEU A 22 -11.98 36.30 5.83
CA LEU A 22 -12.47 34.95 6.09
C LEU A 22 -13.92 34.95 6.65
N PHE A 23 -14.29 35.96 7.43
CA PHE A 23 -15.67 36.09 7.95
C PHE A 23 -16.68 36.52 6.90
N LEU A 24 -16.28 37.33 5.90
CA LEU A 24 -17.15 37.76 4.83
C LEU A 24 -17.42 36.64 3.79
N CYS A 25 -16.52 35.67 3.66
CA CYS A 25 -16.68 34.52 2.74
C CYS A 25 -17.70 33.50 3.28
N CYS A 26 -17.94 33.42 4.59
CA CYS A 26 -18.91 32.49 5.20
C CYS A 26 -20.38 32.93 5.11
N LEU A 27 -20.67 34.18 4.73
CA LEU A 27 -22.04 34.69 4.71
C LEU A 27 -22.74 34.54 3.33
N THR A 28 -22.05 34.06 2.31
CA THR A 28 -22.62 33.91 0.95
C THR A 28 -23.10 32.51 0.60
N PHE A 29 -22.97 31.51 1.48
CA PHE A 29 -23.37 30.13 1.20
C PHE A 29 -24.65 29.64 1.89
N PHE A 30 -25.44 30.55 2.48
CA PHE A 30 -26.72 30.16 3.09
C PHE A 30 -27.90 30.74 2.28
N ASN A 31 -28.13 30.24 1.08
CA ASN A 31 -29.45 30.25 0.45
C ASN A 31 -29.47 29.24 -0.72
N CYS A 32 -29.72 27.98 -0.41
CA CYS A 32 -30.24 27.04 -1.38
C CYS A 32 -31.56 26.49 -0.86
N SER A 33 -32.63 27.10 -1.35
CA SER A 33 -34.02 26.76 -1.10
C SER A 33 -34.31 25.35 -1.59
N ARG A 34 -34.88 24.52 -0.70
CA ARG A 34 -35.50 23.24 -1.07
C ARG A 34 -36.74 23.51 -1.92
N ASN A 35 -36.66 23.17 -3.20
CA ASN A 35 -37.83 22.84 -3.99
C ASN A 35 -37.66 21.43 -4.49
N LYS A 36 -38.46 20.53 -3.97
CA LYS A 36 -38.68 19.16 -4.42
C LYS A 36 -39.72 19.23 -5.55
N PRO A 37 -39.40 18.86 -6.78
CA PRO A 37 -40.44 18.52 -7.74
C PRO A 37 -40.85 17.07 -7.53
N GLU A 38 -42.09 16.88 -7.19
CA GLU A 38 -42.84 15.63 -7.30
C GLU A 38 -43.10 15.42 -8.80
N ILE A 39 -42.45 14.44 -9.41
CA ILE A 39 -42.75 13.98 -10.78
C ILE A 39 -43.21 12.53 -10.66
N ASN A 40 -44.54 12.37 -10.69
CA ASN A 40 -45.18 11.14 -11.10
C ASN A 40 -45.08 11.06 -12.61
N ASN A 41 -44.33 10.11 -13.15
CA ASN A 41 -44.58 9.53 -14.45
C ASN A 41 -43.99 8.12 -14.47
N GLU A 42 -44.89 7.17 -14.53
CA GLU A 42 -44.67 5.80 -14.98
C GLU A 42 -44.21 5.88 -16.44
N ASP A 43 -42.93 5.70 -16.69
CA ASP A 43 -42.39 5.25 -17.95
C ASP A 43 -41.42 4.10 -17.62
N GLU A 44 -41.93 2.91 -17.93
CA GLU A 44 -41.16 1.67 -17.89
C GLU A 44 -39.95 1.82 -18.85
N ASN A 45 -38.80 2.08 -18.27
CA ASN A 45 -37.52 1.95 -18.98
C ASN A 45 -37.14 0.46 -19.01
N PRO A 46 -37.23 -0.25 -20.16
CA PRO A 46 -36.94 -1.68 -20.25
C PRO A 46 -35.48 -2.04 -19.99
N PHE A 47 -34.61 -1.04 -19.68
CA PHE A 47 -33.22 -1.23 -19.29
C PHE A 47 -32.92 -1.07 -17.79
N ALA A 48 -33.95 -0.86 -16.95
CA ALA A 48 -33.75 -0.65 -15.51
C ALA A 48 -33.74 -1.96 -14.69
N SER A 49 -33.62 -3.13 -15.33
CA SER A 49 -33.56 -4.42 -14.65
C SER A 49 -32.22 -5.14 -14.89
N ALA A 50 -31.12 -4.40 -14.76
CA ALA A 50 -29.83 -4.99 -14.40
C ALA A 50 -29.40 -4.30 -13.12
N THR A 51 -29.76 -4.87 -11.97
CA THR A 51 -28.99 -4.66 -10.75
C THR A 51 -27.57 -5.09 -11.07
N ASN A 52 -26.78 -4.16 -11.61
CA ASN A 52 -25.34 -4.26 -11.60
C ASN A 52 -24.93 -4.31 -10.13
N LYS A 53 -24.99 -5.51 -9.58
CA LYS A 53 -24.14 -5.90 -8.48
C LYS A 53 -22.76 -5.51 -8.97
N ASP A 54 -22.22 -4.43 -8.42
CA ASP A 54 -20.90 -3.89 -8.70
C ASP A 54 -19.88 -5.02 -8.46
N THR A 55 -19.65 -5.81 -9.51
CA THR A 55 -18.69 -6.89 -9.58
C THR A 55 -17.40 -6.35 -10.20
N THR A 56 -16.95 -5.19 -9.78
CA THR A 56 -15.53 -4.88 -9.67
C THR A 56 -15.00 -5.63 -8.44
N GLN A 57 -15.21 -6.95 -8.42
CA GLN A 57 -14.44 -7.80 -7.56
C GLN A 57 -13.02 -7.71 -8.08
N LEU A 58 -12.21 -6.87 -7.44
CA LEU A 58 -10.79 -6.70 -7.72
C LEU A 58 -10.20 -8.10 -7.83
N LEU A 59 -9.73 -8.49 -9.03
CA LEU A 59 -9.09 -9.79 -9.22
C LEU A 59 -7.87 -9.84 -8.30
N ARG A 60 -7.94 -10.64 -7.25
CA ARG A 60 -6.84 -10.89 -6.31
C ARG A 60 -6.41 -12.35 -6.40
N PRO A 61 -5.73 -12.76 -7.48
CA PRO A 61 -5.36 -14.15 -7.69
C PRO A 61 -4.13 -14.59 -6.89
N CYS A 62 -3.55 -13.70 -6.08
CA CYS A 62 -2.42 -13.94 -5.20
C CYS A 62 -2.85 -13.72 -3.74
N HIS A 63 -2.70 -14.75 -2.91
CA HIS A 63 -3.09 -14.74 -1.51
C HIS A 63 -1.85 -14.82 -0.63
N TRP A 64 -1.64 -13.80 0.20
CA TRP A 64 -0.46 -13.68 1.04
C TRP A 64 -0.72 -14.19 2.45
N THR A 65 0.29 -14.83 3.04
CA THR A 65 0.33 -15.20 4.45
C THR A 65 1.70 -14.89 5.03
N TYR A 66 1.72 -14.49 6.31
CA TYR A 66 2.91 -13.98 6.97
C TYR A 66 3.21 -14.78 8.24
N LYS A 67 4.49 -15.10 8.46
CA LYS A 67 4.98 -15.85 9.62
C LYS A 67 6.31 -15.26 10.07
N VAL A 68 6.56 -15.26 11.38
CA VAL A 68 7.87 -14.95 11.96
C VAL A 68 8.45 -16.25 12.51
N GLU A 69 9.70 -16.55 12.16
CA GLU A 69 10.51 -17.59 12.79
C GLU A 69 11.66 -16.92 13.53
N GLN A 70 11.62 -16.97 14.87
CA GLN A 70 12.65 -16.38 15.72
C GLN A 70 13.66 -17.45 16.09
N SER A 71 14.88 -17.34 15.57
CA SER A 71 15.97 -18.31 15.74
C SER A 71 16.72 -18.09 17.06
N SER A 72 16.75 -16.83 17.54
CA SER A 72 17.35 -16.43 18.82
C SER A 72 16.66 -15.16 19.33
N PRO A 73 16.96 -14.70 20.56
CA PRO A 73 16.40 -13.44 21.06
C PRO A 73 16.73 -12.21 20.19
N ASP A 74 17.85 -12.23 19.48
CA ASP A 74 18.35 -11.10 18.68
C ASP A 74 18.22 -11.29 17.16
N GLU A 75 17.73 -12.46 16.69
CA GLU A 75 17.55 -12.74 15.26
C GLU A 75 16.20 -13.39 14.96
N ALA A 76 15.55 -12.93 13.93
CA ALA A 76 14.33 -13.52 13.40
C ALA A 76 14.33 -13.54 11.86
N THR A 77 13.50 -14.40 11.28
CA THR A 77 13.22 -14.46 9.84
C THR A 77 11.75 -14.17 9.62
N LEU A 78 11.47 -13.13 8.84
CA LEU A 78 10.15 -12.80 8.33
C LEU A 78 9.88 -13.64 7.09
N ILE A 79 8.76 -14.35 7.06
CA ILE A 79 8.41 -15.25 5.95
C ILE A 79 7.10 -14.78 5.35
N SER A 80 7.15 -14.34 4.10
CA SER A 80 5.99 -14.03 3.27
C SER A 80 5.76 -15.19 2.32
N THR A 81 4.54 -15.70 2.26
CA THR A 81 4.16 -16.77 1.35
C THR A 81 3.03 -16.32 0.46
N ALA A 82 3.26 -16.27 -0.84
CA ALA A 82 2.26 -16.09 -1.87
C ALA A 82 1.69 -17.43 -2.29
N LYS A 83 0.37 -17.59 -2.30
CA LYS A 83 -0.37 -18.69 -2.92
C LYS A 83 -1.14 -18.15 -4.10
N LEU A 84 -0.93 -18.74 -5.27
CA LEU A 84 -1.52 -18.29 -6.53
C LEU A 84 -2.71 -19.17 -6.92
N ASP A 85 -3.74 -18.56 -7.47
CA ASP A 85 -4.83 -19.27 -8.10
C ASP A 85 -4.35 -20.04 -9.34
N SER A 86 -5.12 -21.05 -9.74
CA SER A 86 -4.73 -21.94 -10.84
C SER A 86 -4.48 -21.17 -12.14
N GLY A 87 -3.33 -21.44 -12.77
CA GLY A 87 -2.88 -20.83 -14.02
C GLY A 87 -2.18 -19.47 -13.87
N TRP A 88 -2.39 -18.77 -12.74
CA TRP A 88 -1.70 -17.51 -12.48
C TRP A 88 -0.24 -17.72 -12.15
N HIS A 89 0.59 -16.73 -12.52
CA HIS A 89 2.00 -16.70 -12.17
C HIS A 89 2.40 -15.31 -11.63
N LEU A 90 3.34 -15.32 -10.70
CA LEU A 90 3.90 -14.16 -10.03
C LEU A 90 5.32 -13.94 -10.53
N TYR A 91 5.67 -12.73 -10.97
CA TYR A 91 7.03 -12.41 -11.37
C TYR A 91 7.98 -12.33 -10.18
N SER A 92 9.23 -12.73 -10.42
CA SER A 92 10.32 -12.74 -9.45
C SER A 92 10.84 -11.32 -9.18
N GLN A 93 11.40 -11.09 -7.99
CA GLN A 93 12.15 -9.86 -7.67
C GLN A 93 13.49 -9.76 -8.45
N ARG A 94 13.96 -10.85 -9.06
CA ARG A 94 15.24 -10.94 -9.80
C ARG A 94 15.12 -10.66 -11.30
N ILE A 95 13.97 -10.21 -11.78
CA ILE A 95 13.82 -9.77 -13.16
C ILE A 95 14.59 -8.46 -13.35
N SER A 96 15.29 -8.33 -14.50
CA SER A 96 16.08 -7.14 -14.82
C SER A 96 15.22 -5.89 -15.05
N ASP A 97 14.03 -6.05 -15.63
CA ASP A 97 13.08 -4.95 -15.83
C ASP A 97 12.35 -4.63 -14.52
N LYS A 98 12.74 -3.52 -13.91
CA LYS A 98 12.19 -3.07 -12.63
C LYS A 98 10.71 -2.66 -12.67
N ARG A 99 10.12 -2.49 -13.86
CA ARG A 99 8.69 -2.17 -14.00
C ARG A 99 7.77 -3.35 -13.70
N ILE A 100 8.31 -4.58 -13.78
CA ILE A 100 7.58 -5.84 -13.59
C ILE A 100 8.16 -6.69 -12.46
N ALA A 101 9.37 -6.37 -11.99
CA ALA A 101 9.99 -7.06 -10.87
C ALA A 101 9.21 -6.79 -9.59
N MET A 102 9.06 -7.84 -8.77
CA MET A 102 8.47 -7.69 -7.45
C MET A 102 9.43 -6.98 -6.50
N GLU A 103 8.89 -6.15 -5.61
CA GLU A 103 9.66 -5.39 -4.61
C GLU A 103 9.02 -5.48 -3.23
N PHE A 104 9.87 -5.64 -2.20
CA PHE A 104 9.49 -5.53 -0.80
C PHE A 104 9.99 -4.21 -0.23
N ALA A 105 9.10 -3.37 0.26
CA ALA A 105 9.42 -2.15 0.99
C ALA A 105 9.08 -2.33 2.47
N TYR A 106 10.08 -2.35 3.34
CA TYR A 106 9.90 -2.45 4.79
C TYR A 106 9.97 -1.06 5.42
N ASP A 107 9.07 -0.78 6.37
CA ASP A 107 9.10 0.47 7.12
C ASP A 107 10.37 0.55 7.98
N SER A 108 11.08 1.67 7.86
CA SER A 108 12.31 1.90 8.60
C SER A 108 12.01 2.31 10.04
N LEU A 109 12.32 1.44 11.00
CA LEU A 109 12.12 1.66 12.43
C LEU A 109 13.40 1.32 13.21
N SER A 110 13.58 1.97 14.36
CA SER A 110 14.72 1.70 15.26
C SER A 110 14.62 0.36 16.03
N THR A 111 13.53 -0.38 15.87
CA THR A 111 13.26 -1.65 16.55
C THR A 111 14.01 -2.84 15.99
N HIS A 112 14.50 -2.72 14.74
CA HIS A 112 15.18 -3.80 14.02
C HIS A 112 16.12 -3.27 12.94
N THR A 113 16.91 -4.17 12.39
CA THR A 113 17.72 -3.94 11.18
C THR A 113 17.56 -5.11 10.23
N LEU A 114 17.34 -4.84 8.94
CA LEU A 114 17.32 -5.87 7.91
C LEU A 114 18.73 -6.44 7.70
N LEU A 115 18.85 -7.74 7.58
CA LEU A 115 20.11 -8.46 7.34
C LEU A 115 20.12 -8.99 5.91
N GLY A 116 20.79 -8.26 5.01
CA GLY A 116 20.81 -8.57 3.57
C GLY A 116 19.48 -8.28 2.88
N ASP A 117 19.34 -8.76 1.65
CA ASP A 117 18.16 -8.61 0.82
C ASP A 117 17.13 -9.71 1.14
N THR A 118 15.87 -9.47 0.77
CA THR A 118 14.82 -10.51 0.83
C THR A 118 15.18 -11.65 -0.12
N GLU A 119 15.36 -12.84 0.43
CA GLU A 119 15.65 -14.07 -0.33
C GLU A 119 14.34 -14.64 -0.89
N GLU A 120 14.32 -15.01 -2.16
CA GLU A 120 13.20 -15.75 -2.76
C GLU A 120 13.58 -17.20 -3.03
N GLY A 121 12.56 -18.07 -3.10
CA GLY A 121 12.72 -19.46 -3.54
C GLY A 121 13.27 -19.53 -4.97
N LYS A 122 13.37 -20.76 -5.51
CA LYS A 122 13.84 -20.96 -6.89
C LYS A 122 12.71 -20.69 -7.88
N PRO A 123 12.75 -19.60 -8.69
CA PRO A 123 11.75 -19.35 -9.72
C PRO A 123 11.97 -20.26 -10.93
N SER A 124 10.91 -20.47 -11.70
CA SER A 124 10.96 -20.99 -13.05
C SER A 124 11.38 -19.90 -14.04
N LYS A 125 11.86 -20.29 -15.21
CA LYS A 125 12.31 -19.39 -16.28
C LYS A 125 11.58 -19.72 -17.57
N LYS A 126 11.08 -18.70 -18.28
CA LYS A 126 10.49 -18.84 -19.62
C LYS A 126 10.77 -17.60 -20.46
N TYR A 127 10.70 -17.75 -21.79
CA TYR A 127 10.62 -16.60 -22.68
C TYR A 127 9.16 -16.10 -22.72
N ASP A 128 8.98 -14.81 -22.49
CA ASP A 128 7.68 -14.16 -22.59
C ASP A 128 7.58 -13.41 -23.92
N PRO A 129 6.70 -13.82 -24.84
CA PRO A 129 6.63 -13.23 -26.18
C PRO A 129 6.03 -11.82 -26.18
N TYR A 130 5.28 -11.41 -25.15
CA TYR A 130 4.71 -10.06 -25.03
C TYR A 130 5.73 -9.06 -24.50
N LEU A 131 6.63 -9.52 -23.62
CA LEU A 131 7.70 -8.71 -23.07
C LEU A 131 8.99 -8.83 -23.89
N GLU A 132 9.03 -9.77 -24.87
CA GLU A 132 10.19 -10.07 -25.72
C GLU A 132 11.48 -10.36 -24.92
N MET A 133 11.33 -10.97 -23.73
CA MET A 133 12.45 -11.26 -22.83
C MET A 133 12.26 -12.55 -22.05
N GLU A 134 13.34 -13.06 -21.48
CA GLU A 134 13.28 -14.14 -20.50
C GLU A 134 12.83 -13.58 -19.14
N VAL A 135 11.78 -14.18 -18.59
CA VAL A 135 11.24 -13.84 -17.26
C VAL A 135 11.45 -14.96 -16.26
N LEU A 136 11.62 -14.57 -15.01
CA LEU A 136 11.64 -15.44 -13.85
C LEU A 136 10.30 -15.32 -13.14
N TYR A 137 9.67 -16.45 -12.82
CA TYR A 137 8.31 -16.45 -12.26
C TYR A 137 8.05 -17.64 -11.33
N PHE A 138 7.00 -17.52 -10.54
CA PHE A 138 6.47 -18.58 -9.67
C PHE A 138 5.05 -18.95 -10.08
N GLU A 139 4.72 -20.23 -9.95
CA GLU A 139 3.38 -20.77 -10.07
C GLU A 139 2.98 -21.42 -8.75
N LYS A 140 1.68 -21.46 -8.46
CA LYS A 140 1.09 -22.10 -7.28
C LYS A 140 1.52 -21.49 -5.96
N LYS A 141 2.83 -21.39 -5.69
CA LYS A 141 3.37 -20.92 -4.41
C LYS A 141 4.77 -20.31 -4.58
N ALA A 142 4.96 -19.17 -3.92
CA ALA A 142 6.28 -18.55 -3.74
C ALA A 142 6.52 -18.26 -2.26
N VAL A 143 7.79 -18.38 -1.82
CA VAL A 143 8.18 -18.11 -0.43
C VAL A 143 9.34 -17.13 -0.44
N PHE A 144 9.21 -16.08 0.36
CA PHE A 144 10.19 -15.01 0.51
C PHE A 144 10.60 -14.91 1.97
N LYS A 145 11.89 -14.69 2.23
CA LYS A 145 12.46 -14.67 3.57
C LYS A 145 13.34 -13.45 3.75
N GLN A 146 13.04 -12.65 4.77
CA GLN A 146 13.88 -11.54 5.20
C GLN A 146 14.42 -11.82 6.59
N LYS A 147 15.74 -11.88 6.72
CA LYS A 147 16.39 -11.95 8.02
C LYS A 147 16.47 -10.57 8.65
N ILE A 148 16.27 -10.52 9.96
CA ILE A 148 16.35 -9.29 10.74
C ILE A 148 17.16 -9.50 12.02
N LYS A 149 17.83 -8.42 12.46
CA LYS A 149 18.34 -8.28 13.81
C LYS A 149 17.32 -7.56 14.67
N VAL A 150 16.97 -8.14 15.82
CA VAL A 150 16.05 -7.56 16.80
C VAL A 150 16.82 -6.60 17.72
N LEU A 151 16.41 -5.34 17.76
CA LEU A 151 17.03 -4.29 18.58
C LEU A 151 16.13 -3.87 19.75
N SER A 152 14.82 -4.05 19.61
CA SER A 152 13.84 -3.71 20.65
C SER A 152 13.84 -4.71 21.80
N LYS A 153 13.70 -4.19 23.03
CA LYS A 153 13.53 -5.01 24.24
C LYS A 153 12.09 -5.51 24.44
N ILE A 154 11.14 -4.84 23.85
CA ILE A 154 9.70 -5.17 23.91
C ILE A 154 9.20 -5.67 22.56
N ASP A 155 8.10 -6.40 22.55
CA ASP A 155 7.43 -6.86 21.33
C ASP A 155 7.08 -5.68 20.42
N PHE A 156 7.20 -5.86 19.11
CA PHE A 156 6.96 -4.82 18.12
C PHE A 156 6.38 -5.41 16.84
N THR A 157 5.93 -4.52 15.96
CA THR A 157 5.39 -4.88 14.65
C THR A 157 6.26 -4.27 13.56
N ILE A 158 6.56 -5.05 12.54
CA ILE A 158 7.18 -4.60 11.30
C ILE A 158 6.11 -4.58 10.23
N THR A 159 5.94 -3.43 9.58
CA THR A 159 5.01 -3.20 8.48
C THR A 159 5.75 -2.87 7.19
N GLY A 160 5.03 -2.85 6.09
CA GLY A 160 5.56 -2.50 4.78
C GLY A 160 4.62 -2.92 3.66
N THR A 161 5.08 -2.80 2.42
CA THR A 161 4.33 -3.13 1.21
C THR A 161 5.09 -4.10 0.32
N ILE A 162 4.34 -4.85 -0.47
CA ILE A 162 4.86 -5.68 -1.55
C ILE A 162 4.21 -5.19 -2.83
N ASP A 163 5.00 -4.64 -3.75
CA ASP A 163 4.57 -4.33 -5.10
C ASP A 163 4.88 -5.51 -6.00
N TYR A 164 3.90 -6.00 -6.74
CA TYR A 164 4.06 -7.20 -7.54
C TYR A 164 3.16 -7.23 -8.78
N MET A 165 3.56 -8.01 -9.78
CA MET A 165 2.76 -8.28 -10.97
C MET A 165 2.40 -9.74 -11.04
N VAL A 166 1.11 -10.04 -11.25
CA VAL A 166 0.59 -11.38 -11.52
C VAL A 166 -0.03 -11.44 -12.90
N CYS A 167 0.20 -12.53 -13.61
CA CYS A 167 -0.28 -12.70 -14.98
C CYS A 167 -0.96 -14.06 -15.18
N LEU A 168 -2.01 -14.08 -16.03
CA LEU A 168 -2.62 -15.27 -16.61
C LEU A 168 -2.58 -15.13 -18.13
N THR A 169 -3.63 -14.58 -18.75
CA THR A 169 -3.69 -14.09 -20.13
C THR A 169 -3.43 -12.59 -20.21
N GLN A 170 -3.67 -11.90 -19.12
CA GLN A 170 -3.39 -10.48 -18.90
C GLN A 170 -2.62 -10.34 -17.59
N CYS A 171 -1.82 -9.28 -17.50
CA CYS A 171 -1.06 -8.96 -16.30
C CYS A 171 -1.78 -7.90 -15.48
N VAL A 172 -1.74 -8.06 -14.16
CA VAL A 172 -2.30 -7.14 -13.17
C VAL A 172 -1.20 -6.72 -12.23
N ASN A 173 -0.96 -5.41 -12.13
CA ASN A 173 -0.15 -4.82 -11.08
C ASN A 173 -0.97 -4.79 -9.80
N SER A 174 -0.38 -5.20 -8.71
CA SER A 174 -1.02 -5.27 -7.40
C SER A 174 -0.04 -4.86 -6.31
N ASP A 175 -0.58 -4.41 -5.21
CA ASP A 175 0.14 -4.14 -3.98
C ASP A 175 -0.50 -4.91 -2.81
N GLU A 176 0.29 -5.19 -1.80
CA GLU A 176 -0.16 -5.86 -0.57
C GLU A 176 0.57 -5.25 0.63
N GLU A 177 -0.19 -4.83 1.63
CA GLU A 177 0.37 -4.42 2.92
C GLU A 177 0.62 -5.62 3.80
N PHE A 178 1.77 -5.68 4.46
CA PHE A 178 2.10 -6.74 5.39
C PHE A 178 2.35 -6.24 6.80
N SER A 179 2.20 -7.17 7.75
CA SER A 179 2.45 -6.92 9.17
C SER A 179 3.01 -8.17 9.85
N PHE A 180 4.18 -8.05 10.47
CA PHE A 180 4.85 -9.10 11.23
C PHE A 180 4.94 -8.71 12.70
N LYS A 181 4.39 -9.54 13.59
CA LYS A 181 4.54 -9.39 15.05
C LYS A 181 5.79 -10.11 15.50
N VAL A 182 6.79 -9.38 16.00
CA VAL A 182 8.10 -9.89 16.41
C VAL A 182 8.25 -9.77 17.92
N LYS A 183 8.80 -10.80 18.54
CA LYS A 183 9.13 -10.76 19.97
C LYS A 183 10.38 -9.91 20.21
N GLY A 184 10.31 -9.07 21.23
CA GLY A 184 11.47 -8.28 21.66
C GLY A 184 12.54 -9.15 22.32
N ASN A 185 13.74 -8.56 22.47
CA ASN A 185 14.86 -9.16 23.19
C ASN A 185 15.05 -8.47 24.54
N PRO A 186 14.44 -8.93 25.63
CA PRO A 186 14.55 -8.28 26.96
C PRO A 186 15.99 -8.21 27.50
N GLN A 187 16.90 -9.09 27.01
CA GLN A 187 18.29 -9.16 27.41
C GLN A 187 19.22 -8.38 26.46
N GLY A 188 18.69 -7.76 25.42
CA GLY A 188 19.45 -6.97 24.45
C GLY A 188 20.15 -5.77 25.11
N LYS A 189 21.37 -5.46 24.62
CA LYS A 189 22.19 -4.35 25.09
C LYS A 189 21.61 -3.00 24.72
#